data_d15074b4fc3bff21b1c9027eaa5c7907
#
_entry.id   d15074b4fc3bff21b1c9027eaa5c7907
#
_cell.length_a   1.000
_cell.length_b   1.000
_cell.length_c   1.000
_cell.angle_alpha   90.00
_cell.angle_beta   90.00
_cell.angle_gamma   90.00
#
_symmetry.space_group_name_H-M   'P 1'
#
loop_
_entity.id
_entity.type
_entity.pdbx_description
1 polymer ?
#
loop_
_entity_poly.entity_id
_entity_poly.type
_entity_poly.pdbx_seq_one_letter_code
_entity_poly.pdbx_strand_id
1 'polypeptide(L)'
;MNTEELRSLAVDKRVDARGTACPGPLLEAKRSMAAVSSGGVLEVLSSDASTKRDLPLWAKKVGHDYLGSIDEAGYSRIFVRKGMG
;
A
#
# COMPACT_ATOMS: atom_id res chain seq x y z
N MET A 1 -3.55 -6.54 -11.26
CA MET A 1 -2.21 -7.05 -11.55
C MET A 1 -2.02 -8.38 -10.83
N ASN A 2 -1.32 -9.29 -11.44
CA ASN A 2 -1.03 -10.58 -10.79
C ASN A 2 0.22 -10.46 -9.90
N THR A 3 0.54 -11.53 -9.16
CA THR A 3 1.65 -11.53 -8.22
C THR A 3 2.99 -11.22 -8.89
N GLU A 4 3.23 -11.78 -10.08
CA GLU A 4 4.48 -11.54 -10.79
C GLU A 4 4.62 -10.08 -11.21
N GLU A 5 3.54 -9.48 -11.69
CA GLU A 5 3.55 -8.07 -12.06
C GLU A 5 3.81 -7.18 -10.86
N LEU A 6 3.19 -7.51 -9.71
CA LEU A 6 3.41 -6.76 -8.49
C LEU A 6 4.85 -6.87 -8.00
N ARG A 7 5.45 -8.06 -8.08
CA ARG A 7 6.84 -8.26 -7.67
C ARG A 7 7.82 -7.49 -8.56
N SER A 8 7.43 -7.24 -9.80
CA SER A 8 8.26 -6.53 -10.79
C SER A 8 8.08 -5.02 -10.74
N LEU A 9 7.15 -4.50 -9.94
CA LEU A 9 6.91 -3.06 -9.86
C LEU A 9 8.11 -2.32 -9.29
N ALA A 10 8.42 -1.18 -9.91
CA ALA A 10 9.39 -0.25 -9.34
C ALA A 10 8.70 0.51 -8.19
N VAL A 11 9.09 0.22 -6.97
CA VAL A 11 8.51 0.83 -5.77
C VAL A 11 9.29 2.08 -5.40
N ASP A 12 8.62 3.23 -5.31
CA ASP A 12 9.24 4.49 -4.97
C ASP A 12 9.42 4.66 -3.47
N LYS A 13 8.50 4.11 -2.69
CA LYS A 13 8.55 4.19 -1.23
C LYS A 13 7.98 2.91 -0.63
N ARG A 14 8.67 2.39 0.38
CA ARG A 14 8.20 1.23 1.13
C ARG A 14 7.99 1.62 2.59
N VAL A 15 6.85 1.22 3.15
CA VAL A 15 6.51 1.45 4.55
C VAL A 15 6.40 0.10 5.23
N ASP A 16 7.19 -0.12 6.27
CA ASP A 16 7.09 -1.33 7.07
C ASP A 16 6.23 -1.04 8.30
N ALA A 17 4.97 -1.42 8.22
CA ALA A 17 4.01 -1.25 9.31
C ALA A 17 3.65 -2.58 9.97
N ARG A 18 4.50 -3.59 9.80
CA ARG A 18 4.27 -4.90 10.42
C ARG A 18 4.35 -4.76 11.94
N GLY A 19 3.49 -5.50 12.61
CA GLY A 19 3.41 -5.45 14.08
C GLY A 19 2.57 -4.29 14.60
N THR A 20 2.04 -3.44 13.71
CA THR A 20 1.20 -2.32 14.08
C THR A 20 -0.24 -2.62 13.71
N ALA A 21 -1.16 -2.44 14.64
CA ALA A 21 -2.58 -2.66 14.39
C ALA A 21 -3.22 -1.43 13.75
N CYS A 22 -4.32 -1.65 13.01
CA CYS A 22 -5.10 -0.58 12.43
C CYS A 22 -5.59 0.36 13.55
N PRO A 23 -5.51 1.70 13.36
CA PRO A 23 -5.29 2.40 12.08
C PRO A 23 -3.83 2.73 11.75
N GLY A 24 -2.86 2.18 12.48
CA GLY A 24 -1.45 2.49 12.29
C GLY A 24 -0.96 2.34 10.86
N PRO A 25 -1.14 1.17 10.21
CA PRO A 25 -0.68 1.02 8.82
C PRO A 25 -1.32 2.00 7.85
N LEU A 26 -2.60 2.29 8.04
CA LEU A 26 -3.32 3.24 7.19
C LEU A 26 -2.77 4.65 7.36
N LEU A 27 -2.49 5.06 8.60
CA LEU A 27 -1.91 6.37 8.88
C LEU A 27 -0.53 6.50 8.30
N GLU A 28 0.29 5.45 8.39
CA GLU A 28 1.62 5.44 7.81
C GLU A 28 1.56 5.53 6.28
N ALA A 29 0.59 4.85 5.66
CA ALA A 29 0.39 4.92 4.22
C ALA A 29 0.03 6.34 3.78
N LYS A 30 -0.86 6.99 4.50
CA LYS A 30 -1.25 8.37 4.20
C LYS A 30 -0.07 9.32 4.29
N ARG A 31 0.71 9.19 5.36
CA ARG A 31 1.89 10.03 5.59
C ARG A 31 2.93 9.81 4.50
N SER A 32 3.21 8.56 4.18
CA SER A 32 4.24 8.22 3.21
C SER A 32 3.85 8.57 1.79
N MET A 33 2.55 8.54 1.48
CA MET A 33 2.08 8.88 0.14
C MET A 33 2.39 10.34 -0.21
N ALA A 34 2.48 11.21 0.78
CA ALA A 34 2.85 12.60 0.55
C ALA A 34 4.27 12.75 -0.03
N ALA A 35 5.14 11.78 0.23
CA ALA A 35 6.51 11.78 -0.27
C ALA A 35 6.64 11.09 -1.64
N VAL A 36 5.58 10.48 -2.14
CA VAL A 36 5.58 9.79 -3.43
C VAL A 36 5.13 10.77 -4.51
N SER A 37 5.82 10.79 -5.64
CA SER A 37 5.43 11.61 -6.79
C SER A 37 4.24 11.00 -7.50
N SER A 38 3.46 11.83 -8.21
CA SER A 38 2.32 11.35 -9.00
C SER A 38 2.77 10.24 -9.94
N GLY A 39 2.03 9.15 -9.96
CA GLY A 39 2.37 7.97 -10.74
C GLY A 39 3.34 7.03 -10.06
N GLY A 40 3.92 7.43 -8.93
CA GLY A 40 4.81 6.58 -8.17
C GLY A 40 4.06 5.52 -7.39
N VAL A 41 4.78 4.51 -6.92
CA VAL A 41 4.20 3.35 -6.24
C VAL A 41 4.63 3.32 -4.78
N LEU A 42 3.65 3.17 -3.89
CA LEU A 42 3.86 2.96 -2.47
C LEU A 42 3.61 1.49 -2.15
N GLU A 43 4.54 0.88 -1.45
CA GLU A 43 4.36 -0.48 -0.91
C GLU A 43 4.22 -0.41 0.60
N VAL A 44 3.15 -0.99 1.13
CA VAL A 44 2.91 -1.05 2.57
C VAL A 44 2.97 -2.50 3.03
N LEU A 45 3.83 -2.76 4.01
CA LEU A 45 3.92 -4.09 4.64
C LEU A 45 3.08 -4.05 5.91
N SER A 46 2.12 -4.94 6.03
CA SER A 46 1.24 -4.99 7.19
C SER A 46 0.93 -6.43 7.59
N SER A 47 0.95 -6.68 8.90
CA SER A 47 0.50 -7.95 9.45
C SER A 47 -0.94 -7.90 9.94
N ASP A 48 -1.61 -6.76 9.78
CA ASP A 48 -3.01 -6.58 10.18
C ASP A 48 -3.93 -6.85 8.99
N ALA A 49 -4.82 -7.83 9.11
CA ALA A 49 -5.72 -8.21 8.04
C ALA A 49 -6.68 -7.08 7.62
N SER A 50 -7.04 -6.19 8.55
CA SER A 50 -7.94 -5.08 8.22
C SER A 50 -7.29 -4.05 7.29
N THR A 51 -5.97 -3.92 7.31
CA THR A 51 -5.25 -3.03 6.41
C THR A 51 -5.45 -3.43 4.95
N LYS A 52 -5.47 -4.73 4.69
CA LYS A 52 -5.65 -5.27 3.35
C LYS A 52 -7.01 -4.89 2.76
N ARG A 53 -8.00 -4.68 3.63
CA ARG A 53 -9.33 -4.23 3.25
C ARG A 53 -9.40 -2.71 3.20
N ASP A 54 -8.82 -2.03 4.17
CA ASP A 54 -8.98 -0.59 4.36
C ASP A 54 -8.14 0.25 3.39
N LEU A 55 -6.93 -0.20 3.06
CA LEU A 55 -6.08 0.55 2.13
C LEU A 55 -6.69 0.70 0.74
N PRO A 56 -7.25 -0.36 0.13
CA PRO A 56 -7.93 -0.20 -1.17
C PRO A 56 -9.09 0.79 -1.12
N LEU A 57 -9.86 0.78 -0.02
CA LEU A 57 -10.98 1.71 0.13
C LEU A 57 -10.49 3.14 0.25
N TRP A 58 -9.44 3.37 1.04
CA TRP A 58 -8.84 4.70 1.17
C TRP A 58 -8.27 5.18 -0.17
N ALA A 59 -7.55 4.32 -0.87
CA ALA A 59 -6.95 4.67 -2.16
C ALA A 59 -8.02 5.16 -3.14
N LYS A 60 -9.11 4.40 -3.24
CA LYS A 60 -10.21 4.75 -4.12
C LYS A 60 -10.85 6.07 -3.72
N LYS A 61 -11.02 6.28 -2.42
CA LYS A 61 -11.69 7.47 -1.89
C LYS A 61 -10.92 8.75 -2.23
N VAL A 62 -9.60 8.69 -2.21
CA VAL A 62 -8.76 9.88 -2.42
C VAL A 62 -8.13 9.95 -3.82
N GLY A 63 -8.52 9.04 -4.71
CA GLY A 63 -8.08 9.10 -6.11
C GLY A 63 -6.77 8.42 -6.43
N HIS A 64 -6.30 7.53 -5.56
CA HIS A 64 -5.14 6.70 -5.85
C HIS A 64 -5.57 5.37 -6.46
N ASP A 65 -4.64 4.68 -7.13
CA ASP A 65 -4.91 3.39 -7.74
C ASP A 65 -4.39 2.25 -6.86
N TYR A 66 -5.29 1.40 -6.40
CA TYR A 66 -4.91 0.17 -5.73
C TYR A 66 -4.47 -0.84 -6.79
N LEU A 67 -3.21 -1.26 -6.75
CA LEU A 67 -2.65 -2.15 -7.76
C LEU A 67 -2.82 -3.63 -7.40
N GLY A 68 -2.83 -3.93 -6.12
CA GLY A 68 -2.96 -5.31 -5.67
C GLY A 68 -2.18 -5.56 -4.40
N SER A 69 -2.20 -6.81 -3.94
CA SER A 69 -1.43 -7.20 -2.77
C SER A 69 -0.83 -8.59 -2.96
N ILE A 70 0.25 -8.85 -2.24
CA ILE A 70 0.91 -10.14 -2.19
C ILE A 70 0.88 -10.61 -0.75
N ASP A 71 0.35 -11.83 -0.53
CA ASP A 71 0.34 -12.43 0.81
C ASP A 71 1.66 -13.16 1.03
N GLU A 72 2.35 -12.77 2.08
CA GLU A 72 3.57 -13.43 2.51
C GLU A 72 3.30 -14.18 3.82
N ALA A 73 4.31 -14.87 4.34
CA ALA A 73 4.17 -15.59 5.60
C ALA A 73 4.06 -14.59 6.75
N GLY A 74 2.87 -14.46 7.32
CA GLY A 74 2.63 -13.60 8.48
C GLY A 74 2.39 -12.13 8.19
N TYR A 75 2.38 -11.71 6.91
CA TYR A 75 2.09 -10.32 6.56
C TYR A 75 1.68 -10.21 5.09
N SER A 76 1.26 -9.01 4.68
CA SER A 76 0.88 -8.73 3.30
C SER A 76 1.66 -7.53 2.78
N ARG A 77 1.95 -7.55 1.49
CA ARG A 77 2.55 -6.42 0.77
C ARG A 77 1.46 -5.79 -0.10
N ILE A 78 1.14 -4.54 0.17
CA ILE A 78 0.03 -3.84 -0.49
C ILE A 78 0.59 -2.73 -1.34
N PHE A 79 0.19 -2.68 -2.62
CA PHE A 79 0.75 -1.74 -3.60
C PHE A 79 -0.29 -0.73 -4.03
N VAL A 80 0.04 0.55 -3.93
CA VAL A 80 -0.84 1.65 -4.32
C VAL A 80 -0.05 2.64 -5.16
N ARG A 81 -0.62 3.00 -6.33
CA ARG A 81 -0.02 4.04 -7.19
C ARG A 81 -0.63 5.37 -6.84
N LYS A 82 0.21 6.39 -6.66
CA LYS A 82 -0.28 7.73 -6.38
C LYS A 82 -1.02 8.31 -7.58
N GLY A 83 -2.23 8.75 -7.34
CA GLY A 83 -3.03 9.43 -8.35
C GLY A 83 -2.63 10.90 -8.49
N MET A 84 -3.42 11.61 -9.29
CA MET A 84 -3.15 13.01 -9.60
C MET A 84 -3.66 13.97 -8.52
N GLY A 85 -4.39 13.46 -7.57
CA GLY A 85 -4.97 14.27 -6.50
C GLY A 85 -4.03 14.56 -5.36
#